data_f0f88bcd8e1730296b47fac4c2d35edf
#
_entry.id   f0f88bcd8e1730296b47fac4c2d35edf
#
_cell.length_a   1.000
_cell.length_b   1.000
_cell.length_c   1.000
_cell.angle_alpha   90.00
_cell.angle_beta   90.00
_cell.angle_gamma   90.00
#
_symmetry.space_group_name_H-M   'P 1'
#
loop_
_entity.id
_entity.type
_entity.pdbx_description
1 polymer ?
#
loop_
_entity_poly.entity_id
_entity_poly.type
_entity_poly.pdbx_seq_one_letter_code
_entity_poly.pdbx_strand_id
1 'polypeptide(L)'
;MSVLDSLLAIKPDDVQALVGMGTMWFYEKDFRKSLSYYNRALNVNPKNFLIYYNMGNVFAEWKNFDKALFYYNRAIDLNSTNPEIYNAIALLYQDKEDYIESKAYYEKALSLDPENITALIDMGNVCFKLFDYETALDLYKRVFVLNPDNKIVAICIGNTLTLMKEREKAYSYFEKALQMEGDNYKAYICYAIALSEFGEYDMAVAMYDKAEQIAPKEINAQILKANLFTNFNHLDMAMDLYKQVLRIKPNNALTYMLLGNAHYLKGEIEQAVASYRASINLEPANDEYRLIYNQIIDKYIDKKRNGEPV
;
A
#
# COMPACT_ATOMS: atom_id res chain seq x y z
N MET A 1 -37.37 -8.86 1.44
CA MET A 1 -37.57 -8.03 0.25
C MET A 1 -37.08 -6.64 0.58
N SER A 2 -36.12 -6.09 -0.17
CA SER A 2 -35.58 -4.75 0.11
C SER A 2 -36.60 -3.67 -0.30
N VAL A 3 -36.46 -2.45 0.23
CA VAL A 3 -37.30 -1.31 -0.20
C VAL A 3 -37.20 -1.10 -1.72
N LEU A 4 -36.04 -1.32 -2.29
CA LEU A 4 -35.81 -1.22 -3.73
C LEU A 4 -36.57 -2.30 -4.52
N ASP A 5 -36.63 -3.56 -4.03
CA ASP A 5 -37.45 -4.61 -4.66
C ASP A 5 -38.94 -4.24 -4.68
N SER A 6 -39.45 -3.70 -3.57
CA SER A 6 -40.82 -3.26 -3.47
C SER A 6 -41.13 -2.10 -4.44
N LEU A 7 -40.19 -1.18 -4.58
CA LEU A 7 -40.32 -0.06 -5.52
C LEU A 7 -40.30 -0.55 -6.97
N LEU A 8 -39.40 -1.46 -7.32
CA LEU A 8 -39.33 -2.02 -8.67
C LEU A 8 -40.52 -2.94 -9.00
N ALA A 9 -41.16 -3.53 -7.99
CA ALA A 9 -42.44 -4.24 -8.20
C ALA A 9 -43.58 -3.31 -8.62
N ILE A 10 -43.57 -2.07 -8.15
CA ILE A 10 -44.58 -1.04 -8.48
C ILE A 10 -44.18 -0.26 -9.75
N LYS A 11 -42.87 0.08 -9.87
CA LYS A 11 -42.31 0.84 -10.97
C LYS A 11 -41.05 0.11 -11.51
N PRO A 12 -41.21 -0.84 -12.45
CA PRO A 12 -40.09 -1.68 -12.95
C PRO A 12 -38.98 -0.89 -13.63
N ASP A 13 -39.26 0.31 -14.12
CA ASP A 13 -38.35 1.18 -14.86
C ASP A 13 -37.93 2.43 -14.07
N ASP A 14 -38.04 2.39 -12.74
CA ASP A 14 -37.54 3.47 -11.90
C ASP A 14 -35.99 3.46 -11.93
N VAL A 15 -35.43 4.48 -12.60
CA VAL A 15 -33.97 4.58 -12.82
C VAL A 15 -33.16 4.60 -11.51
N GLN A 16 -33.68 5.32 -10.50
CA GLN A 16 -32.98 5.43 -9.20
C GLN A 16 -32.99 4.10 -8.46
N ALA A 17 -34.11 3.39 -8.47
CA ALA A 17 -34.21 2.07 -7.88
C ALA A 17 -33.34 1.05 -8.62
N LEU A 18 -33.28 1.09 -9.95
CA LEU A 18 -32.42 0.23 -10.75
C LEU A 18 -30.94 0.51 -10.47
N VAL A 19 -30.51 1.78 -10.40
CA VAL A 19 -29.14 2.17 -10.02
C VAL A 19 -28.83 1.71 -8.60
N GLY A 20 -29.74 1.92 -7.65
CA GLY A 20 -29.58 1.45 -6.27
C GLY A 20 -29.40 -0.07 -6.16
N MET A 21 -30.17 -0.86 -6.92
CA MET A 21 -30.00 -2.31 -6.98
C MET A 21 -28.67 -2.70 -7.61
N GLY A 22 -28.26 -2.02 -8.67
CA GLY A 22 -26.93 -2.20 -9.29
C GLY A 22 -25.81 -1.95 -8.29
N THR A 23 -25.89 -0.87 -7.53
CA THR A 23 -24.92 -0.52 -6.48
C THR A 23 -24.92 -1.53 -5.33
N MET A 24 -26.07 -1.98 -4.87
CA MET A 24 -26.19 -3.03 -3.85
C MET A 24 -25.45 -4.32 -4.30
N TRP A 25 -25.71 -4.80 -5.52
CA TRP A 25 -25.05 -5.99 -6.03
C TRP A 25 -23.57 -5.80 -6.30
N PHE A 26 -23.12 -4.57 -6.56
CA PHE A 26 -21.69 -4.23 -6.63
C PHE A 26 -21.01 -4.46 -5.27
N TYR A 27 -21.57 -3.99 -4.17
CA TYR A 27 -21.02 -4.21 -2.83
C TYR A 27 -21.08 -5.69 -2.40
N GLU A 28 -22.08 -6.44 -2.88
CA GLU A 28 -22.16 -7.91 -2.71
C GLU A 28 -21.19 -8.67 -3.63
N LYS A 29 -20.39 -7.96 -4.45
CA LYS A 29 -19.44 -8.52 -5.42
C LYS A 29 -20.10 -9.40 -6.51
N ASP A 30 -21.43 -9.34 -6.68
CA ASP A 30 -22.12 -9.97 -7.83
C ASP A 30 -22.14 -8.98 -9.01
N PHE A 31 -20.99 -8.85 -9.68
CA PHE A 31 -20.79 -7.93 -10.79
C PHE A 31 -21.73 -8.17 -11.97
N ARG A 32 -22.14 -9.44 -12.20
CA ARG A 32 -23.08 -9.77 -13.28
C ARG A 32 -24.46 -9.21 -13.01
N LYS A 33 -24.98 -9.39 -11.79
CA LYS A 33 -26.26 -8.80 -11.41
C LYS A 33 -26.20 -7.28 -11.37
N SER A 34 -25.10 -6.71 -10.83
CA SER A 34 -24.88 -5.26 -10.82
C SER A 34 -25.02 -4.68 -12.25
N LEU A 35 -24.27 -5.23 -13.20
CA LEU A 35 -24.34 -4.81 -14.62
C LEU A 35 -25.72 -5.02 -15.25
N SER A 36 -26.44 -6.09 -14.88
CA SER A 36 -27.80 -6.32 -15.38
C SER A 36 -28.75 -5.17 -14.99
N TYR A 37 -28.67 -4.72 -13.73
CA TYR A 37 -29.50 -3.61 -13.26
C TYR A 37 -29.07 -2.28 -13.89
N TYR A 38 -27.77 -2.00 -14.02
CA TYR A 38 -27.29 -0.80 -14.71
C TYR A 38 -27.67 -0.79 -16.18
N ASN A 39 -27.63 -1.92 -16.90
CA ASN A 39 -28.10 -2.00 -18.28
C ASN A 39 -29.60 -1.71 -18.39
N ARG A 40 -30.43 -2.21 -17.47
CA ARG A 40 -31.85 -1.86 -17.41
C ARG A 40 -32.03 -0.35 -17.20
N ALA A 41 -31.27 0.24 -16.30
CA ALA A 41 -31.30 1.69 -16.06
C ALA A 41 -30.90 2.49 -17.28
N LEU A 42 -29.86 2.05 -18.05
CA LEU A 42 -29.43 2.66 -19.31
C LEU A 42 -30.50 2.59 -20.41
N ASN A 43 -31.25 1.49 -20.50
CA ASN A 43 -32.34 1.37 -21.46
C ASN A 43 -33.45 2.44 -21.23
N VAL A 44 -33.64 2.85 -19.97
CA VAL A 44 -34.59 3.90 -19.62
C VAL A 44 -33.97 5.29 -19.77
N ASN A 45 -32.74 5.48 -19.32
CA ASN A 45 -32.06 6.78 -19.40
C ASN A 45 -30.62 6.64 -19.90
N PRO A 46 -30.43 6.61 -21.25
CA PRO A 46 -29.11 6.38 -21.86
C PRO A 46 -28.16 7.59 -21.74
N LYS A 47 -28.63 8.75 -21.27
CA LYS A 47 -27.79 9.95 -21.09
C LYS A 47 -27.41 10.22 -19.63
N ASN A 48 -27.63 9.27 -18.74
CA ASN A 48 -27.25 9.40 -17.35
C ASN A 48 -25.78 8.99 -17.14
N PHE A 49 -24.88 9.96 -16.98
CA PHE A 49 -23.45 9.73 -16.80
C PHE A 49 -23.12 8.85 -15.59
N LEU A 50 -23.92 8.95 -14.51
CA LEU A 50 -23.71 8.21 -13.27
C LEU A 50 -23.81 6.69 -13.48
N ILE A 51 -24.68 6.24 -14.40
CA ILE A 51 -24.81 4.82 -14.73
C ILE A 51 -23.51 4.32 -15.40
N TYR A 52 -22.98 5.08 -16.36
CA TYR A 52 -21.71 4.76 -17.02
C TYR A 52 -20.55 4.77 -16.02
N TYR A 53 -20.49 5.78 -15.15
CA TYR A 53 -19.49 5.85 -14.07
C TYR A 53 -19.54 4.60 -13.17
N ASN A 54 -20.74 4.21 -12.70
CA ASN A 54 -20.92 3.03 -11.87
C ASN A 54 -20.56 1.73 -12.61
N MET A 55 -20.87 1.62 -13.89
CA MET A 55 -20.42 0.47 -14.72
C MET A 55 -18.90 0.45 -14.86
N GLY A 56 -18.25 1.60 -14.99
CA GLY A 56 -16.80 1.75 -14.94
C GLY A 56 -16.22 1.21 -13.64
N ASN A 57 -16.82 1.59 -12.48
CA ASN A 57 -16.40 1.08 -11.18
C ASN A 57 -16.53 -0.45 -11.07
N VAL A 58 -17.62 -1.03 -11.62
CA VAL A 58 -17.77 -2.50 -11.65
C VAL A 58 -16.63 -3.16 -12.43
N PHE A 59 -16.29 -2.63 -13.61
CA PHE A 59 -15.23 -3.22 -14.42
C PHE A 59 -13.84 -2.97 -13.83
N ALA A 60 -13.61 -1.84 -13.17
CA ALA A 60 -12.38 -1.58 -12.43
C ALA A 60 -12.16 -2.60 -11.31
N GLU A 61 -13.18 -2.85 -10.48
CA GLU A 61 -13.12 -3.84 -9.41
C GLU A 61 -13.00 -5.28 -9.96
N TRP A 62 -13.59 -5.53 -11.13
CA TRP A 62 -13.45 -6.80 -11.86
C TRP A 62 -12.10 -6.93 -12.59
N LYS A 63 -11.20 -5.96 -12.40
CA LYS A 63 -9.86 -5.90 -13.02
C LYS A 63 -9.89 -5.92 -14.56
N ASN A 64 -10.95 -5.40 -15.16
CA ASN A 64 -11.06 -5.22 -16.60
C ASN A 64 -10.83 -3.75 -16.97
N PHE A 65 -9.54 -3.40 -17.09
CA PHE A 65 -9.09 -2.04 -17.35
C PHE A 65 -9.75 -1.40 -18.56
N ASP A 66 -9.73 -2.10 -19.71
CA ASP A 66 -10.21 -1.53 -20.98
C ASP A 66 -11.69 -1.18 -20.94
N LYS A 67 -12.50 -2.06 -20.33
CA LYS A 67 -13.93 -1.78 -20.15
C LYS A 67 -14.17 -0.69 -19.13
N ALA A 68 -13.43 -0.67 -18.01
CA ALA A 68 -13.55 0.41 -17.03
C ALA A 68 -13.28 1.76 -17.69
N LEU A 69 -12.17 1.89 -18.42
CA LEU A 69 -11.79 3.12 -19.14
C LEU A 69 -12.83 3.50 -20.19
N PHE A 70 -13.36 2.53 -20.95
CA PHE A 70 -14.43 2.77 -21.91
C PHE A 70 -15.66 3.40 -21.24
N TYR A 71 -16.14 2.84 -20.12
CA TYR A 71 -17.33 3.36 -19.45
C TYR A 71 -17.08 4.69 -18.75
N TYR A 72 -15.90 4.93 -18.18
CA TYR A 72 -15.54 6.24 -17.64
C TYR A 72 -15.47 7.30 -18.74
N ASN A 73 -14.91 7.01 -19.90
CA ASN A 73 -14.91 7.96 -21.01
C ASN A 73 -16.32 8.27 -21.49
N ARG A 74 -17.22 7.29 -21.52
CA ARG A 74 -18.65 7.55 -21.80
C ARG A 74 -19.30 8.45 -20.74
N ALA A 75 -18.92 8.31 -19.49
CA ALA A 75 -19.38 9.22 -18.42
C ALA A 75 -18.84 10.64 -18.64
N ILE A 76 -17.57 10.81 -19.04
CA ILE A 76 -16.96 12.12 -19.40
C ILE A 76 -17.67 12.78 -20.57
N ASP A 77 -17.98 12.02 -21.65
CA ASP A 77 -18.71 12.52 -22.81
C ASP A 77 -20.05 13.17 -22.42
N LEU A 78 -20.69 12.69 -21.34
CA LEU A 78 -21.96 13.18 -20.83
C LEU A 78 -21.82 14.24 -19.73
N ASN A 79 -20.75 14.20 -18.93
CA ASN A 79 -20.46 15.16 -17.88
C ASN A 79 -18.93 15.29 -17.68
N SER A 80 -18.33 16.20 -18.41
CA SER A 80 -16.89 16.47 -18.36
C SER A 80 -16.45 17.30 -17.14
N THR A 81 -17.39 17.77 -16.31
CA THR A 81 -17.10 18.62 -15.15
C THR A 81 -17.20 17.90 -13.80
N ASN A 82 -17.40 16.58 -13.82
CA ASN A 82 -17.43 15.79 -12.59
C ASN A 82 -16.02 15.29 -12.22
N PRO A 83 -15.43 15.77 -11.10
CA PRO A 83 -14.08 15.40 -10.70
C PRO A 83 -13.93 13.93 -10.32
N GLU A 84 -15.00 13.28 -9.84
CA GLU A 84 -14.97 11.89 -9.40
C GLU A 84 -14.66 10.91 -10.54
N ILE A 85 -15.08 11.24 -11.78
CA ILE A 85 -14.77 10.38 -12.94
C ILE A 85 -13.27 10.40 -13.22
N TYR A 86 -12.65 11.57 -13.17
CA TYR A 86 -11.20 11.72 -13.38
C TYR A 86 -10.40 11.05 -12.25
N ASN A 87 -10.87 11.17 -10.98
CA ASN A 87 -10.27 10.44 -9.85
C ASN A 87 -10.34 8.92 -10.06
N ALA A 88 -11.48 8.40 -10.53
CA ALA A 88 -11.62 6.97 -10.79
C ALA A 88 -10.69 6.47 -11.90
N ILE A 89 -10.50 7.27 -12.96
CA ILE A 89 -9.53 6.94 -14.02
C ILE A 89 -8.10 7.01 -13.49
N ALA A 90 -7.78 8.01 -12.66
CA ALA A 90 -6.46 8.13 -12.03
C ALA A 90 -6.12 6.91 -11.17
N LEU A 91 -7.07 6.45 -10.34
CA LEU A 91 -6.94 5.22 -9.56
C LEU A 91 -6.75 3.98 -10.44
N LEU A 92 -7.48 3.93 -11.58
CA LEU A 92 -7.37 2.83 -12.53
C LEU A 92 -5.96 2.74 -13.14
N TYR A 93 -5.34 3.88 -13.48
CA TYR A 93 -3.95 3.93 -13.95
C TYR A 93 -2.95 3.64 -12.82
N GLN A 94 -3.23 4.08 -11.59
CA GLN A 94 -2.42 3.76 -10.42
C GLN A 94 -2.39 2.25 -10.14
N ASP A 95 -3.52 1.55 -10.29
CA ASP A 95 -3.59 0.08 -10.18
C ASP A 95 -2.74 -0.65 -11.24
N LYS A 96 -2.48 0.00 -12.38
CA LYS A 96 -1.56 -0.48 -13.43
C LYS A 96 -0.12 -0.01 -13.23
N GLU A 97 0.16 0.72 -12.16
CA GLU A 97 1.45 1.35 -11.89
C GLU A 97 1.88 2.37 -12.97
N ASP A 98 0.92 2.84 -13.79
CA ASP A 98 1.14 3.94 -14.73
C ASP A 98 0.93 5.28 -14.01
N TYR A 99 1.92 5.63 -13.19
CA TYR A 99 1.87 6.81 -12.32
C TYR A 99 1.88 8.13 -13.10
N ILE A 100 2.38 8.15 -14.34
CA ILE A 100 2.41 9.36 -15.17
C ILE A 100 0.98 9.72 -15.61
N GLU A 101 0.27 8.77 -16.21
CA GLU A 101 -1.12 8.97 -16.60
C GLU A 101 -2.02 9.20 -15.38
N SER A 102 -1.80 8.45 -14.29
CA SER A 102 -2.51 8.66 -13.03
C SER A 102 -2.40 10.12 -12.54
N LYS A 103 -1.18 10.69 -12.50
CA LYS A 103 -0.94 12.09 -12.12
C LYS A 103 -1.74 13.06 -13.00
N ALA A 104 -1.70 12.86 -14.32
CA ALA A 104 -2.41 13.74 -15.27
C ALA A 104 -3.93 13.74 -15.05
N TYR A 105 -4.52 12.60 -14.69
CA TYR A 105 -5.95 12.53 -14.38
C TYR A 105 -6.29 13.12 -13.02
N TYR A 106 -5.44 12.97 -11.99
CA TYR A 106 -5.63 13.69 -10.72
C TYR A 106 -5.52 15.20 -10.89
N GLU A 107 -4.60 15.70 -11.73
CA GLU A 107 -4.52 17.13 -12.06
C GLU A 107 -5.83 17.66 -12.65
N LYS A 108 -6.45 16.90 -13.55
CA LYS A 108 -7.79 17.25 -14.09
C LYS A 108 -8.85 17.27 -12.99
N ALA A 109 -8.88 16.25 -12.13
CA ALA A 109 -9.83 16.20 -11.02
C ALA A 109 -9.67 17.39 -10.08
N LEU A 110 -8.44 17.73 -9.68
CA LEU A 110 -8.13 18.84 -8.80
C LEU A 110 -8.30 20.22 -9.46
N SER A 111 -8.28 20.30 -10.79
CA SER A 111 -8.67 21.54 -11.49
C SER A 111 -10.17 21.84 -11.38
N LEU A 112 -11.00 20.80 -11.18
CA LEU A 112 -12.44 20.91 -11.01
C LEU A 112 -12.86 21.02 -9.53
N ASP A 113 -12.14 20.32 -8.65
CA ASP A 113 -12.35 20.36 -7.19
C ASP A 113 -10.99 20.47 -6.47
N PRO A 114 -10.46 21.68 -6.26
CA PRO A 114 -9.12 21.91 -5.71
C PRO A 114 -8.93 21.47 -4.25
N GLU A 115 -10.03 21.30 -3.50
CA GLU A 115 -10.00 20.94 -2.08
C GLU A 115 -10.40 19.47 -1.83
N ASN A 116 -10.50 18.66 -2.87
CA ASN A 116 -10.79 17.24 -2.75
C ASN A 116 -9.68 16.50 -2.00
N ILE A 117 -9.91 16.25 -0.72
CA ILE A 117 -8.92 15.65 0.19
C ILE A 117 -8.41 14.30 -0.34
N THR A 118 -9.31 13.47 -0.85
CA THR A 118 -8.94 12.14 -1.38
C THR A 118 -8.02 12.28 -2.59
N ALA A 119 -8.40 13.13 -3.55
CA ALA A 119 -7.58 13.37 -4.75
C ALA A 119 -6.21 13.98 -4.41
N LEU A 120 -6.15 14.89 -3.44
CA LEU A 120 -4.88 15.48 -2.97
C LEU A 120 -3.96 14.41 -2.35
N ILE A 121 -4.50 13.52 -1.51
CA ILE A 121 -3.72 12.43 -0.89
C ILE A 121 -3.22 11.47 -1.95
N ASP A 122 -4.10 11.01 -2.83
CA ASP A 122 -3.78 9.99 -3.83
C ASP A 122 -2.80 10.53 -4.87
N MET A 123 -2.97 11.77 -5.33
CA MET A 123 -1.98 12.45 -6.17
C MET A 123 -0.64 12.62 -5.44
N GLY A 124 -0.66 12.95 -4.14
CA GLY A 124 0.54 13.01 -3.32
C GLY A 124 1.27 11.66 -3.27
N ASN A 125 0.52 10.56 -3.10
CA ASN A 125 1.08 9.20 -3.13
C ASN A 125 1.68 8.87 -4.51
N VAL A 126 1.03 9.26 -5.60
CA VAL A 126 1.55 9.09 -6.97
C VAL A 126 2.83 9.89 -7.18
N CYS A 127 2.85 11.17 -6.80
CA CYS A 127 4.05 12.01 -6.88
C CYS A 127 5.20 11.41 -6.04
N PHE A 128 4.91 10.91 -4.84
CA PHE A 128 5.88 10.22 -4.00
C PHE A 128 6.48 8.98 -4.70
N LYS A 129 5.67 8.19 -5.39
CA LYS A 129 6.13 7.03 -6.19
C LYS A 129 6.97 7.44 -7.40
N LEU A 130 6.70 8.59 -7.97
CA LEU A 130 7.48 9.20 -9.06
C LEU A 130 8.76 9.91 -8.57
N PHE A 131 9.06 9.85 -7.27
CA PHE A 131 10.17 10.57 -6.62
C PHE A 131 10.07 12.11 -6.70
N ASP A 132 8.88 12.64 -7.05
CA ASP A 132 8.56 14.07 -7.05
C ASP A 132 8.13 14.49 -5.63
N TYR A 133 9.12 14.49 -4.72
CA TYR A 133 8.88 14.70 -3.28
C TYR A 133 8.42 16.12 -2.95
N GLU A 134 8.84 17.13 -3.71
CA GLU A 134 8.42 18.52 -3.54
C GLU A 134 6.91 18.65 -3.78
N THR A 135 6.42 18.14 -4.92
CA THR A 135 4.98 18.16 -5.23
C THR A 135 4.18 17.32 -4.24
N ALA A 136 4.67 16.11 -3.87
CA ALA A 136 4.02 15.28 -2.87
C ALA A 136 3.88 16.01 -1.52
N LEU A 137 4.93 16.65 -1.06
CA LEU A 137 4.96 17.43 0.19
C LEU A 137 3.96 18.59 0.17
N ASP A 138 3.86 19.32 -0.95
CA ASP A 138 2.90 20.43 -1.10
C ASP A 138 1.46 19.91 -1.01
N LEU A 139 1.14 18.86 -1.74
CA LEU A 139 -0.18 18.23 -1.73
C LEU A 139 -0.58 17.73 -0.33
N TYR A 140 0.31 17.04 0.37
CA TYR A 140 0.05 16.60 1.74
C TYR A 140 -0.10 17.78 2.72
N LYS A 141 0.68 18.85 2.58
CA LYS A 141 0.52 20.05 3.40
C LYS A 141 -0.82 20.74 3.16
N ARG A 142 -1.31 20.79 1.93
CA ARG A 142 -2.65 21.32 1.63
C ARG A 142 -3.72 20.50 2.37
N VAL A 143 -3.63 19.18 2.34
CA VAL A 143 -4.54 18.30 3.11
C VAL A 143 -4.41 18.57 4.62
N PHE A 144 -3.17 18.72 5.12
CA PHE A 144 -2.93 18.97 6.55
C PHE A 144 -3.48 20.31 7.03
N VAL A 145 -3.56 21.31 6.14
CA VAL A 145 -4.23 22.59 6.43
C VAL A 145 -5.74 22.43 6.48
N LEU A 146 -6.34 21.64 5.56
CA LEU A 146 -7.77 21.36 5.52
C LEU A 146 -8.24 20.46 6.68
N ASN A 147 -7.39 19.53 7.09
CA ASN A 147 -7.66 18.58 8.17
C ASN A 147 -6.39 18.35 9.00
N PRO A 148 -6.12 19.19 10.01
CA PRO A 148 -4.92 19.09 10.84
C PRO A 148 -4.81 17.83 11.68
N ASP A 149 -5.93 17.15 11.94
CA ASP A 149 -5.98 15.90 12.74
C ASP A 149 -5.81 14.63 11.87
N ASN A 150 -5.45 14.79 10.61
CA ASN A 150 -5.21 13.67 9.73
C ASN A 150 -3.83 13.05 10.00
N LYS A 151 -3.81 12.06 10.89
CA LYS A 151 -2.61 11.31 11.27
C LYS A 151 -1.88 10.69 10.08
N ILE A 152 -2.62 10.12 9.11
CA ILE A 152 -2.02 9.47 7.95
C ILE A 152 -1.22 10.48 7.14
N VAL A 153 -1.79 11.66 6.92
CA VAL A 153 -1.12 12.73 6.16
C VAL A 153 0.09 13.28 6.92
N ALA A 154 0.00 13.43 8.24
CA ALA A 154 1.18 13.82 9.04
C ALA A 154 2.32 12.80 8.88
N ILE A 155 2.03 11.50 8.87
CA ILE A 155 3.02 10.44 8.61
C ILE A 155 3.57 10.55 7.17
N CYS A 156 2.71 10.78 6.17
CA CYS A 156 3.15 10.96 4.78
C CYS A 156 4.10 12.15 4.62
N ILE A 157 3.81 13.28 5.29
CA ILE A 157 4.71 14.45 5.32
C ILE A 157 6.03 14.07 5.97
N GLY A 158 6.01 13.40 7.14
CA GLY A 158 7.21 12.95 7.83
C GLY A 158 8.08 12.05 6.96
N ASN A 159 7.48 11.05 6.30
CA ASN A 159 8.18 10.15 5.39
C ASN A 159 8.80 10.90 4.19
N THR A 160 8.05 11.83 3.59
CA THR A 160 8.53 12.63 2.46
C THR A 160 9.73 13.50 2.87
N LEU A 161 9.63 14.18 4.03
CA LEU A 161 10.72 14.98 4.57
C LEU A 161 11.95 14.15 4.95
N THR A 162 11.77 12.91 5.38
CA THR A 162 12.87 11.96 5.64
C THR A 162 13.67 11.69 4.36
N LEU A 163 12.98 11.42 3.24
CA LEU A 163 13.63 11.20 1.95
C LEU A 163 14.27 12.46 1.39
N MET A 164 13.71 13.63 1.67
CA MET A 164 14.31 14.95 1.36
C MET A 164 15.47 15.32 2.30
N LYS A 165 15.79 14.47 3.30
CA LYS A 165 16.83 14.70 4.32
C LYS A 165 16.58 15.92 5.23
N GLU A 166 15.32 16.31 5.37
CA GLU A 166 14.88 17.43 6.22
C GLU A 166 14.55 16.91 7.64
N ARG A 167 15.59 16.54 8.39
CA ARG A 167 15.52 15.78 9.66
C ARG A 167 14.56 16.40 10.68
N GLU A 168 14.80 17.65 11.09
CA GLU A 168 14.05 18.30 12.17
C GLU A 168 12.56 18.47 11.83
N LYS A 169 12.30 18.77 10.55
CA LYS A 169 10.92 18.91 10.07
C LYS A 169 10.23 17.54 10.05
N ALA A 170 10.92 16.46 9.62
CA ALA A 170 10.37 15.11 9.62
C ALA A 170 9.95 14.69 11.04
N TYR A 171 10.84 14.87 12.03
CA TYR A 171 10.56 14.53 13.42
C TYR A 171 9.35 15.27 13.97
N SER A 172 9.25 16.59 13.71
CA SER A 172 8.10 17.40 14.16
C SER A 172 6.76 16.84 13.64
N TYR A 173 6.70 16.33 12.41
CA TYR A 173 5.46 15.75 11.88
C TYR A 173 5.16 14.35 12.43
N PHE A 174 6.17 13.51 12.70
CA PHE A 174 5.96 12.25 13.39
C PHE A 174 5.48 12.46 14.83
N GLU A 175 6.05 13.44 15.56
CA GLU A 175 5.61 13.80 16.90
C GLU A 175 4.16 14.29 16.92
N LYS A 176 3.76 15.13 15.95
CA LYS A 176 2.36 15.53 15.77
C LYS A 176 1.46 14.30 15.54
N ALA A 177 1.86 13.38 14.67
CA ALA A 177 1.10 12.16 14.43
C ALA A 177 0.95 11.30 15.69
N LEU A 178 1.97 11.25 16.54
CA LEU A 178 1.94 10.50 17.80
C LEU A 178 1.09 11.17 18.90
N GLN A 179 0.86 12.48 18.81
CA GLN A 179 -0.03 13.21 19.74
C GLN A 179 -1.50 13.07 19.39
N MET A 180 -1.84 12.66 18.15
CA MET A 180 -3.21 12.45 17.71
C MET A 180 -3.78 11.17 18.35
N GLU A 181 -5.10 11.19 18.66
CA GLU A 181 -5.80 10.03 19.25
C GLU A 181 -5.79 8.80 18.32
N GLY A 182 -5.93 7.62 18.94
CA GLY A 182 -6.06 6.33 18.28
C GLY A 182 -4.76 5.54 18.20
N ASP A 183 -4.78 4.47 17.39
CA ASP A 183 -3.64 3.58 17.22
C ASP A 183 -2.46 4.29 16.55
N ASN A 184 -1.33 4.32 17.26
CA ASN A 184 -0.11 4.96 16.83
C ASN A 184 0.95 3.97 16.30
N TYR A 185 0.62 2.69 16.16
CA TYR A 185 1.54 1.64 15.71
C TYR A 185 2.32 2.01 14.45
N LYS A 186 1.60 2.42 13.39
CA LYS A 186 2.23 2.81 12.11
C LYS A 186 3.09 4.07 12.24
N ALA A 187 2.65 5.04 13.05
CA ALA A 187 3.42 6.27 13.29
C ALA A 187 4.75 5.96 13.98
N TYR A 188 4.76 5.08 15.00
CA TYR A 188 5.99 4.65 15.65
C TYR A 188 6.93 3.93 14.67
N ILE A 189 6.43 3.04 13.81
CA ILE A 189 7.26 2.36 12.79
C ILE A 189 7.87 3.37 11.83
N CYS A 190 7.07 4.29 11.27
CA CYS A 190 7.59 5.26 10.30
C CYS A 190 8.60 6.20 10.95
N TYR A 191 8.38 6.60 12.19
CA TYR A 191 9.34 7.41 12.94
C TYR A 191 10.63 6.64 13.22
N ALA A 192 10.55 5.36 13.60
CA ALA A 192 11.72 4.51 13.79
C ALA A 192 12.55 4.36 12.51
N ILE A 193 11.89 4.18 11.36
CA ILE A 193 12.57 4.14 10.05
C ILE A 193 13.30 5.45 9.80
N ALA A 194 12.64 6.60 10.01
CA ALA A 194 13.25 7.90 9.83
C ALA A 194 14.46 8.13 10.73
N LEU A 195 14.35 7.77 12.01
CA LEU A 195 15.46 7.82 12.97
C LEU A 195 16.63 6.94 12.52
N SER A 196 16.36 5.74 12.02
CA SER A 196 17.37 4.83 11.47
C SER A 196 18.10 5.46 10.26
N GLU A 197 17.36 6.08 9.35
CA GLU A 197 17.91 6.78 8.17
C GLU A 197 18.82 7.96 8.53
N PHE A 198 18.60 8.58 9.69
CA PHE A 198 19.42 9.67 10.21
C PHE A 198 20.50 9.18 11.20
N GLY A 199 20.62 7.87 11.42
CA GLY A 199 21.64 7.27 12.27
C GLY A 199 21.34 7.32 13.78
N GLU A 200 20.11 7.62 14.17
CA GLU A 200 19.67 7.70 15.58
C GLU A 200 19.26 6.30 16.08
N TYR A 201 20.24 5.41 16.20
CA TYR A 201 20.04 4.00 16.49
C TYR A 201 19.19 3.73 17.76
N ASP A 202 19.58 4.29 18.90
CA ASP A 202 18.90 4.01 20.18
C ASP A 202 17.45 4.51 20.18
N MET A 203 17.22 5.67 19.57
CA MET A 203 15.88 6.22 19.44
C MET A 203 15.02 5.38 18.47
N ALA A 204 15.58 4.89 17.38
CA ALA A 204 14.88 4.00 16.45
C ALA A 204 14.44 2.71 17.15
N VAL A 205 15.34 2.08 17.92
CA VAL A 205 15.02 0.89 18.73
C VAL A 205 13.86 1.18 19.70
N ALA A 206 13.92 2.30 20.43
CA ALA A 206 12.87 2.66 21.37
C ALA A 206 11.50 2.88 20.70
N MET A 207 11.48 3.40 19.44
CA MET A 207 10.22 3.57 18.70
C MET A 207 9.67 2.21 18.21
N TYR A 208 10.55 1.30 17.75
CA TYR A 208 10.11 -0.08 17.44
C TYR A 208 9.57 -0.81 18.65
N ASP A 209 10.19 -0.65 19.85
CA ASP A 209 9.70 -1.24 21.09
C ASP A 209 8.29 -0.75 21.44
N LYS A 210 8.02 0.54 21.26
CA LYS A 210 6.68 1.09 21.46
C LYS A 210 5.66 0.54 20.44
N ALA A 211 6.05 0.40 19.17
CA ALA A 211 5.19 -0.21 18.18
C ALA A 211 4.86 -1.68 18.55
N GLU A 212 5.85 -2.45 19.01
CA GLU A 212 5.67 -3.85 19.44
C GLU A 212 4.75 -3.96 20.66
N GLN A 213 4.86 -3.03 21.64
CA GLN A 213 3.97 -2.99 22.80
C GLN A 213 2.51 -2.73 22.45
N ILE A 214 2.25 -1.86 21.45
CA ILE A 214 0.90 -1.54 20.97
C ILE A 214 0.30 -2.71 20.19
N ALA A 215 1.09 -3.34 19.32
CA ALA A 215 0.63 -4.38 18.41
C ALA A 215 1.54 -5.62 18.44
N PRO A 216 1.55 -6.39 19.53
CA PRO A 216 2.51 -7.49 19.75
C PRO A 216 2.33 -8.69 18.78
N LYS A 217 1.19 -8.78 18.10
CA LYS A 217 0.93 -9.81 17.08
C LYS A 217 1.37 -9.38 15.66
N GLU A 218 1.65 -8.11 15.49
CA GLU A 218 2.11 -7.55 14.22
C GLU A 218 3.64 -7.66 14.13
N ILE A 219 4.12 -8.57 13.30
CA ILE A 219 5.55 -8.90 13.22
C ILE A 219 6.42 -7.83 12.53
N ASN A 220 5.80 -6.84 11.87
CA ASN A 220 6.55 -5.87 11.05
C ASN A 220 7.55 -5.04 11.88
N ALA A 221 7.17 -4.59 13.08
CA ALA A 221 8.08 -3.83 13.95
C ALA A 221 9.30 -4.68 14.34
N GLN A 222 9.09 -5.95 14.70
CA GLN A 222 10.16 -6.89 15.05
C GLN A 222 11.10 -7.16 13.89
N ILE A 223 10.57 -7.37 12.68
CA ILE A 223 11.38 -7.56 11.47
C ILE A 223 12.22 -6.32 11.19
N LEU A 224 11.63 -5.13 11.22
CA LEU A 224 12.34 -3.88 10.95
C LEU A 224 13.40 -3.57 12.00
N LYS A 225 13.11 -3.84 13.27
CA LYS A 225 14.08 -3.75 14.37
C LYS A 225 15.24 -4.74 14.19
N ALA A 226 14.95 -5.99 13.77
CA ALA A 226 15.97 -6.98 13.47
C ALA A 226 16.83 -6.56 12.26
N ASN A 227 16.21 -5.97 11.22
CA ASN A 227 16.97 -5.38 10.09
C ASN A 227 17.88 -4.24 10.57
N LEU A 228 17.39 -3.37 11.46
CA LEU A 228 18.22 -2.33 12.06
C LEU A 228 19.42 -2.93 12.79
N PHE A 229 19.23 -3.96 13.61
CA PHE A 229 20.33 -4.67 14.28
C PHE A 229 21.30 -5.30 13.29
N THR A 230 20.80 -5.88 12.19
CA THR A 230 21.68 -6.43 11.12
C THR A 230 22.52 -5.33 10.48
N ASN A 231 21.95 -4.17 10.16
CA ASN A 231 22.65 -3.04 9.54
C ASN A 231 23.74 -2.45 10.45
N PHE A 232 23.54 -2.51 11.75
CA PHE A 232 24.53 -2.07 12.74
C PHE A 232 25.43 -3.20 13.25
N ASN A 233 25.42 -4.36 12.57
CA ASN A 233 26.24 -5.53 12.88
C ASN A 233 25.99 -6.18 14.26
N HIS A 234 24.82 -5.95 14.85
CA HIS A 234 24.35 -6.63 16.06
C HIS A 234 23.65 -7.97 15.70
N LEU A 235 24.41 -8.87 15.04
CA LEU A 235 23.85 -10.04 14.37
C LEU A 235 23.14 -11.02 15.31
N ASP A 236 23.64 -11.23 16.52
CA ASP A 236 23.01 -12.13 17.50
C ASP A 236 21.61 -11.61 17.90
N MET A 237 21.49 -10.32 18.18
CA MET A 237 20.22 -9.69 18.51
C MET A 237 19.21 -9.75 17.33
N ALA A 238 19.71 -9.54 16.09
CA ALA A 238 18.90 -9.66 14.90
C ALA A 238 18.35 -11.08 14.73
N MET A 239 19.23 -12.09 14.84
CA MET A 239 18.85 -13.50 14.71
C MET A 239 17.85 -13.95 15.77
N ASP A 240 17.99 -13.48 17.00
CA ASP A 240 17.04 -13.78 18.09
C ASP A 240 15.65 -13.21 17.79
N LEU A 241 15.56 -11.97 17.27
CA LEU A 241 14.30 -11.38 16.86
C LEU A 241 13.68 -12.12 15.65
N TYR A 242 14.45 -12.47 14.62
CA TYR A 242 13.93 -13.26 13.50
C TYR A 242 13.39 -14.62 13.97
N LYS A 243 14.08 -15.29 14.90
CA LYS A 243 13.59 -16.55 15.50
C LYS A 243 12.29 -16.34 16.31
N GLN A 244 12.15 -15.20 17.00
CA GLN A 244 10.90 -14.85 17.69
C GLN A 244 9.77 -14.64 16.68
N VAL A 245 10.00 -13.91 15.59
CA VAL A 245 9.03 -13.74 14.49
C VAL A 245 8.61 -15.09 13.92
N LEU A 246 9.54 -16.01 13.69
CA LEU A 246 9.25 -17.34 13.16
C LEU A 246 8.47 -18.23 14.15
N ARG A 247 8.54 -17.98 15.47
CA ARG A 247 7.65 -18.64 16.45
C ARG A 247 6.20 -18.16 16.32
N ILE A 248 6.00 -16.88 15.95
CA ILE A 248 4.66 -16.28 15.76
C ILE A 248 4.10 -16.66 14.38
N LYS A 249 4.91 -16.56 13.33
CA LYS A 249 4.56 -16.88 11.93
C LYS A 249 5.60 -17.85 11.32
N PRO A 250 5.45 -19.16 11.53
CA PRO A 250 6.43 -20.15 11.07
C PRO A 250 6.60 -20.23 9.54
N ASN A 251 5.61 -19.78 8.78
CA ASN A 251 5.61 -19.85 7.31
C ASN A 251 5.98 -18.47 6.67
N ASN A 252 6.76 -17.65 7.34
CA ASN A 252 7.20 -16.37 6.78
C ASN A 252 8.52 -16.55 6.02
N ALA A 253 8.43 -16.70 4.69
CA ALA A 253 9.59 -16.90 3.81
C ALA A 253 10.61 -15.75 3.88
N LEU A 254 10.13 -14.50 3.93
CA LEU A 254 10.99 -13.31 4.07
C LEU A 254 11.84 -13.38 5.35
N THR A 255 11.25 -13.77 6.48
CA THR A 255 12.00 -13.84 7.75
C THR A 255 13.08 -14.92 7.71
N TYR A 256 12.84 -16.07 7.06
CA TYR A 256 13.89 -17.08 6.84
C TYR A 256 15.00 -16.54 5.95
N MET A 257 14.66 -15.79 4.92
CA MET A 257 15.62 -15.14 4.04
C MET A 257 16.52 -14.15 4.82
N LEU A 258 15.92 -13.28 5.65
CA LEU A 258 16.63 -12.31 6.48
C LEU A 258 17.48 -12.98 7.55
N LEU A 259 17.00 -14.07 8.17
CA LEU A 259 17.77 -14.89 9.09
C LEU A 259 18.98 -15.53 8.39
N GLY A 260 18.80 -16.01 7.15
CA GLY A 260 19.90 -16.50 6.32
C GLY A 260 20.95 -15.43 6.05
N ASN A 261 20.53 -14.20 5.73
CA ASN A 261 21.44 -13.07 5.56
C ASN A 261 22.25 -12.78 6.85
N ALA A 262 21.60 -12.79 8.01
CA ALA A 262 22.26 -12.54 9.30
C ALA A 262 23.29 -13.66 9.62
N HIS A 263 22.95 -14.95 9.41
CA HIS A 263 23.89 -16.07 9.54
C HIS A 263 25.07 -15.94 8.55
N TYR A 264 24.80 -15.57 7.29
CA TYR A 264 25.85 -15.38 6.30
C TYR A 264 26.82 -14.27 6.68
N LEU A 265 26.32 -13.12 7.15
CA LEU A 265 27.14 -12.00 7.61
C LEU A 265 27.98 -12.37 8.83
N LYS A 266 27.50 -13.28 9.67
CA LYS A 266 28.22 -13.79 10.82
C LYS A 266 29.28 -14.86 10.47
N GLY A 267 29.26 -15.36 9.22
CA GLY A 267 30.12 -16.45 8.77
C GLY A 267 29.58 -17.85 9.05
N GLU A 268 28.36 -17.97 9.54
CA GLU A 268 27.67 -19.23 9.85
C GLU A 268 27.02 -19.80 8.58
N ILE A 269 27.84 -20.26 7.62
CA ILE A 269 27.40 -20.58 6.25
C ILE A 269 26.39 -21.75 6.22
N GLU A 270 26.58 -22.78 7.04
CA GLU A 270 25.65 -23.94 7.09
C GLU A 270 24.26 -23.52 7.53
N GLN A 271 24.17 -22.67 8.56
CA GLN A 271 22.90 -22.11 9.07
C GLN A 271 22.26 -21.16 8.06
N ALA A 272 23.08 -20.38 7.34
CA ALA A 272 22.60 -19.51 6.26
C ALA A 272 21.95 -20.34 5.15
N VAL A 273 22.63 -21.39 4.66
CA VAL A 273 22.10 -22.32 3.63
C VAL A 273 20.80 -22.97 4.09
N ALA A 274 20.72 -23.41 5.36
CA ALA A 274 19.51 -24.00 5.91
C ALA A 274 18.33 -23.02 5.91
N SER A 275 18.60 -21.77 6.31
CA SER A 275 17.59 -20.70 6.36
C SER A 275 17.11 -20.30 4.96
N TYR A 276 18.01 -20.11 3.99
CA TYR A 276 17.65 -19.83 2.60
C TYR A 276 16.85 -20.97 1.95
N ARG A 277 17.21 -22.24 2.25
CA ARG A 277 16.44 -23.39 1.78
C ARG A 277 15.01 -23.39 2.33
N ALA A 278 14.83 -23.03 3.61
CA ALA A 278 13.52 -22.92 4.20
C ALA A 278 12.67 -21.83 3.51
N SER A 279 13.28 -20.69 3.19
CA SER A 279 12.59 -19.58 2.48
C SER A 279 12.11 -20.01 1.08
N ILE A 280 12.96 -20.71 0.30
CA ILE A 280 12.61 -21.20 -1.04
C ILE A 280 11.52 -22.29 -0.99
N ASN A 281 11.58 -23.18 0.00
CA ASN A 281 10.54 -24.20 0.16
C ASN A 281 9.16 -23.59 0.42
N LEU A 282 9.10 -22.44 1.07
CA LEU A 282 7.87 -21.69 1.31
C LEU A 282 7.39 -20.91 0.08
N GLU A 283 8.33 -20.33 -0.68
CA GLU A 283 8.05 -19.54 -1.89
C GLU A 283 8.91 -20.02 -3.07
N PRO A 284 8.61 -21.19 -3.66
CA PRO A 284 9.47 -21.78 -4.72
C PRO A 284 9.45 -20.99 -6.04
N ALA A 285 8.44 -20.14 -6.25
CA ALA A 285 8.34 -19.28 -7.43
C ALA A 285 9.09 -17.96 -7.30
N ASN A 286 9.69 -17.67 -6.13
CA ASN A 286 10.44 -16.42 -5.90
C ASN A 286 11.86 -16.55 -6.48
N ASP A 287 12.07 -15.90 -7.63
CA ASP A 287 13.35 -15.96 -8.36
C ASP A 287 14.49 -15.30 -7.57
N GLU A 288 14.20 -14.25 -6.79
CA GLU A 288 15.21 -13.57 -5.97
C GLU A 288 15.75 -14.50 -4.87
N TYR A 289 14.87 -15.21 -4.16
CA TYR A 289 15.28 -16.15 -3.12
C TYR A 289 16.10 -17.30 -3.70
N ARG A 290 15.74 -17.80 -4.88
CA ARG A 290 16.51 -18.84 -5.59
C ARG A 290 17.88 -18.34 -6.01
N LEU A 291 17.97 -17.13 -6.54
CA LEU A 291 19.24 -16.54 -6.96
C LEU A 291 20.22 -16.44 -5.79
N ILE A 292 19.77 -15.89 -4.67
CA ILE A 292 20.60 -15.72 -3.46
C ILE A 292 21.04 -17.10 -2.92
N TYR A 293 20.10 -18.04 -2.81
CA TYR A 293 20.44 -19.40 -2.37
C TYR A 293 21.52 -20.03 -3.25
N ASN A 294 21.37 -19.98 -4.59
CA ASN A 294 22.32 -20.57 -5.52
C ASN A 294 23.71 -19.95 -5.39
N GLN A 295 23.80 -18.63 -5.27
CA GLN A 295 25.08 -17.95 -5.06
C GLN A 295 25.78 -18.37 -3.76
N ILE A 296 25.04 -18.63 -2.71
CA ILE A 296 25.60 -19.01 -1.41
C ILE A 296 25.93 -20.51 -1.38
N ILE A 297 25.09 -21.36 -1.97
CA ILE A 297 25.35 -22.81 -2.00
C ILE A 297 26.59 -23.14 -2.85
N ASP A 298 26.81 -22.43 -3.96
CA ASP A 298 28.02 -22.60 -4.78
C ASP A 298 29.28 -22.26 -3.99
N LYS A 299 29.28 -21.10 -3.30
CA LYS A 299 30.39 -20.72 -2.40
C LYS A 299 30.63 -21.73 -1.28
N TYR A 300 29.56 -22.28 -0.71
CA TYR A 300 29.63 -23.30 0.34
C TYR A 300 30.26 -24.59 -0.19
N ILE A 301 29.84 -25.05 -1.38
CA ILE A 301 30.39 -26.25 -2.02
C ILE A 301 31.87 -26.07 -2.35
N ASP A 302 32.26 -24.92 -2.89
CA ASP A 302 33.65 -24.63 -3.25
C ASP A 302 34.54 -24.60 -2.02
N LYS A 303 34.13 -23.96 -0.91
CA LYS A 303 34.88 -24.00 0.36
C LYS A 303 35.06 -25.45 0.87
N LYS A 304 34.01 -26.26 0.87
CA LYS A 304 34.10 -27.66 1.28
C LYS A 304 35.05 -28.48 0.40
N ARG A 305 35.06 -28.24 -0.92
CA ARG A 305 35.99 -28.92 -1.85
C ARG A 305 37.45 -28.55 -1.60
N ASN A 306 37.70 -27.29 -1.22
CA ASN A 306 39.02 -26.77 -0.97
C ASN A 306 39.54 -27.08 0.44
N GLY A 307 38.75 -27.71 1.31
CA GLY A 307 39.09 -27.97 2.71
C GLY A 307 39.19 -26.71 3.58
N GLU A 308 38.57 -25.61 3.12
CA GLU A 308 38.53 -24.36 3.87
C GLU A 308 37.47 -24.43 4.98
N PRO A 309 37.68 -23.75 6.11
CA PRO A 309 36.65 -23.65 7.15
C PRO A 309 35.39 -22.93 6.58
N VAL A 310 34.25 -23.54 6.83
CA VAL A 310 32.94 -23.10 6.29
C VAL A 310 32.21 -22.23 7.30
#